data_aee764bbd93cc2a0fbb9649ad8e60425
#
_entry.id   aee764bbd93cc2a0fbb9649ad8e60425
#
_cell.length_a   1.000
_cell.length_b   1.000
_cell.length_c   1.000
_cell.angle_alpha   90.00
_cell.angle_beta   90.00
_cell.angle_gamma   90.00
#
_symmetry.space_group_name_H-M   'P 1'
#
loop_
_entity.id
_entity.type
_entity.pdbx_description
1 polymer ?
#
loop_
_entity_poly.entity_id
_entity_poly.type
_entity_poly.pdbx_seq_one_letter_code
_entity_poly.pdbx_strand_id
1 'polypeptide(L)'
;MNTALPNTLARALRLFFTEHLPQLRGLSPHTLHSYRDSLSLLLRFVAAQRGCSTAILDVADLAPEEVIAFLQHVEDTRGNTPATRNIRLAAVHAFFRYLALQHPECLEQAQRVLAIPFKRAHPRA
;
A
#
# COMPACT_ATOMS: atom_id res chain seq x y z
N MET A 1 -25.86 -20.79 3.35
CA MET A 1 -25.05 -19.81 4.00
C MET A 1 -23.76 -19.58 3.28
N ASN A 2 -23.57 -18.38 2.94
CA ASN A 2 -22.46 -18.02 2.11
C ASN A 2 -21.31 -17.53 2.96
N THR A 3 -20.29 -18.33 3.06
CA THR A 3 -19.05 -17.83 3.65
C THR A 3 -18.22 -17.25 2.53
N ALA A 4 -18.15 -15.94 2.48
CA ALA A 4 -17.36 -15.29 1.45
C ALA A 4 -15.89 -15.67 1.65
N LEU A 5 -15.29 -16.20 0.60
CA LEU A 5 -13.85 -16.41 0.60
C LEU A 5 -13.15 -15.05 0.62
N PRO A 6 -11.99 -14.94 1.30
CA PRO A 6 -11.22 -13.70 1.21
C PRO A 6 -10.92 -13.39 -0.25
N ASN A 7 -11.06 -12.14 -0.62
CA ASN A 7 -10.69 -11.73 -1.98
C ASN A 7 -9.16 -11.72 -2.12
N THR A 8 -8.70 -11.50 -3.33
CA THR A 8 -7.27 -11.52 -3.63
C THR A 8 -6.50 -10.54 -2.75
N LEU A 9 -7.03 -9.34 -2.57
CA LEU A 9 -6.35 -8.32 -1.78
C LEU A 9 -6.20 -8.74 -0.32
N ALA A 10 -7.27 -9.19 0.32
CA ALA A 10 -7.23 -9.58 1.73
C ALA A 10 -6.25 -10.73 1.94
N ARG A 11 -6.28 -11.70 1.02
CA ARG A 11 -5.39 -12.86 1.10
C ARG A 11 -3.94 -12.45 0.89
N ALA A 12 -3.69 -11.60 -0.11
CA ALA A 12 -2.34 -11.14 -0.42
C ALA A 12 -1.75 -10.34 0.75
N LEU A 13 -2.55 -9.46 1.35
CA LEU A 13 -2.09 -8.69 2.52
C LEU A 13 -1.73 -9.62 3.67
N ARG A 14 -2.57 -10.60 3.95
CA ARG A 14 -2.28 -11.54 5.02
C ARG A 14 -0.97 -12.29 4.78
N LEU A 15 -0.79 -12.82 3.57
CA LEU A 15 0.42 -13.59 3.26
C LEU A 15 1.66 -12.69 3.20
N PHE A 16 1.48 -11.44 2.74
CA PHE A 16 2.56 -10.48 2.74
C PHE A 16 3.12 -10.27 4.16
N PHE A 17 2.24 -10.08 5.13
CA PHE A 17 2.67 -9.83 6.51
C PHE A 17 3.04 -11.09 7.29
N THR A 18 2.40 -12.22 7.01
CA THR A 18 2.66 -13.43 7.79
C THR A 18 3.74 -14.33 7.21
N GLU A 19 3.99 -14.24 5.90
CA GLU A 19 4.95 -15.13 5.25
C GLU A 19 6.06 -14.39 4.51
N HIS A 20 5.71 -13.40 3.71
CA HIS A 20 6.70 -12.75 2.86
C HIS A 20 7.67 -11.87 3.66
N LEU A 21 7.15 -10.92 4.43
CA LEU A 21 8.00 -9.99 5.16
C LEU A 21 8.88 -10.68 6.21
N PRO A 22 8.38 -11.69 6.96
CA PRO A 22 9.23 -12.37 7.93
C PRO A 22 10.43 -13.08 7.32
N GLN A 23 10.38 -13.41 6.04
CA GLN A 23 11.49 -14.07 5.36
C GLN A 23 12.56 -13.09 4.90
N LEU A 24 12.28 -11.80 4.91
CA LEU A 24 13.24 -10.80 4.47
C LEU A 24 14.23 -10.51 5.60
N ARG A 25 15.51 -10.55 5.25
CA ARG A 25 16.56 -10.26 6.22
C ARG A 25 16.66 -8.77 6.46
N GLY A 26 16.95 -8.39 7.69
CA GLY A 26 17.22 -7.01 8.04
C GLY A 26 15.99 -6.13 8.18
N LEU A 27 14.80 -6.70 8.09
CA LEU A 27 13.57 -5.94 8.26
C LEU A 27 13.29 -5.77 9.75
N SER A 28 13.35 -4.54 10.24
CA SER A 28 13.13 -4.28 11.65
C SER A 28 11.65 -4.35 12.02
N PRO A 29 11.34 -4.62 13.30
CA PRO A 29 9.94 -4.51 13.77
C PRO A 29 9.34 -3.14 13.51
N HIS A 30 10.15 -2.10 13.58
CA HIS A 30 9.70 -0.74 13.29
C HIS A 30 9.24 -0.60 11.83
N THR A 31 9.99 -1.16 10.90
CA THR A 31 9.62 -1.14 9.48
C THR A 31 8.34 -1.93 9.23
N LEU A 32 8.21 -3.10 9.86
CA LEU A 32 6.98 -3.89 9.76
C LEU A 32 5.77 -3.09 10.23
N HIS A 33 5.92 -2.40 11.35
CA HIS A 33 4.84 -1.58 11.91
C HIS A 33 4.49 -0.44 10.97
N SER A 34 5.49 0.21 10.42
CA SER A 34 5.31 1.30 9.46
C SER A 34 4.57 0.83 8.20
N TYR A 35 4.92 -0.34 7.70
CA TYR A 35 4.24 -0.92 6.53
C TYR A 35 2.77 -1.21 6.84
N ARG A 36 2.50 -1.79 8.01
CA ARG A 36 1.14 -2.09 8.43
C ARG A 36 0.30 -0.82 8.53
N ASP A 37 0.85 0.21 9.17
CA ASP A 37 0.19 1.50 9.29
C ASP A 37 -0.11 2.11 7.93
N SER A 38 0.89 2.14 7.07
CA SER A 38 0.77 2.79 5.76
C SER A 38 -0.28 2.12 4.89
N LEU A 39 -0.28 0.79 4.84
CA LEU A 39 -1.25 0.06 4.04
C LEU A 39 -2.65 0.18 4.62
N SER A 40 -2.77 0.17 5.95
CA SER A 40 -4.05 0.39 6.61
C SER A 40 -4.64 1.76 6.26
N LEU A 41 -3.80 2.79 6.27
CA LEU A 41 -4.25 4.15 5.90
C LEU A 41 -4.69 4.22 4.44
N LEU A 42 -3.97 3.56 3.55
CA LEU A 42 -4.34 3.52 2.14
C LEU A 42 -5.71 2.87 1.96
N LEU A 43 -5.92 1.72 2.58
CA LEU A 43 -7.20 1.01 2.45
C LEU A 43 -8.36 1.85 2.97
N ARG A 44 -8.18 2.49 4.11
CA ARG A 44 -9.21 3.36 4.68
C ARG A 44 -9.52 4.54 3.77
N PHE A 45 -8.49 5.13 3.19
CA PHE A 45 -8.68 6.24 2.27
C PHE A 45 -9.50 5.82 1.05
N VAL A 46 -9.12 4.72 0.41
CA VAL A 46 -9.82 4.25 -0.80
C VAL A 46 -11.25 3.86 -0.46
N ALA A 47 -11.46 3.16 0.65
CA ALA A 47 -12.80 2.76 1.08
C ALA A 47 -13.69 3.99 1.32
N ALA A 48 -13.15 5.02 1.97
CA ALA A 48 -13.88 6.25 2.21
C ALA A 48 -14.25 6.96 0.91
N GLN A 49 -13.33 6.99 -0.05
CA GLN A 49 -13.59 7.58 -1.37
C GLN A 49 -14.69 6.85 -2.12
N ARG A 50 -14.78 5.55 -1.95
CA ARG A 50 -15.79 4.73 -2.63
C ARG A 50 -17.07 4.58 -1.83
N GLY A 51 -17.09 5.03 -0.58
CA GLY A 51 -18.24 4.89 0.29
C GLY A 51 -18.54 3.45 0.67
N CYS A 52 -17.50 2.64 0.89
CA CYS A 52 -17.66 1.24 1.19
C CYS A 52 -16.78 0.81 2.36
N SER A 53 -16.92 -0.44 2.78
CA SER A 53 -16.07 -1.04 3.81
C SER A 53 -14.73 -1.45 3.21
N THR A 54 -13.65 -1.38 4.01
CA THR A 54 -12.35 -1.88 3.59
C THR A 54 -12.40 -3.36 3.25
N ALA A 55 -13.32 -4.12 3.87
CA ALA A 55 -13.42 -5.56 3.67
C ALA A 55 -13.80 -5.96 2.25
N ILE A 56 -14.45 -5.07 1.49
CA ILE A 56 -14.86 -5.40 0.13
C ILE A 56 -13.91 -4.88 -0.94
N LEU A 57 -12.86 -4.17 -0.55
CA LEU A 57 -11.86 -3.71 -1.52
C LEU A 57 -11.11 -4.89 -2.11
N ASP A 58 -10.78 -4.78 -3.39
CA ASP A 58 -9.90 -5.74 -4.03
C ASP A 58 -8.75 -5.00 -4.70
N VAL A 59 -7.81 -5.76 -5.27
CA VAL A 59 -6.60 -5.18 -5.86
C VAL A 59 -6.92 -4.11 -6.89
N ALA A 60 -7.93 -4.35 -7.73
CA ALA A 60 -8.30 -3.40 -8.78
C ALA A 60 -8.71 -2.03 -8.23
N ASP A 61 -9.17 -1.99 -6.98
CA ASP A 61 -9.57 -0.73 -6.34
C ASP A 61 -8.37 0.14 -5.95
N LEU A 62 -7.19 -0.44 -5.90
CA LEU A 62 -5.95 0.28 -5.56
C LEU A 62 -5.24 0.73 -6.83
N ALA A 63 -5.97 1.42 -7.70
CA ALA A 63 -5.42 1.93 -8.95
C ALA A 63 -4.31 2.95 -8.69
N PRO A 64 -3.41 3.16 -9.65
CA PRO A 64 -2.34 4.16 -9.47
C PRO A 64 -2.89 5.54 -9.12
N GLU A 65 -4.02 5.94 -9.72
CA GLU A 65 -4.67 7.22 -9.45
C GLU A 65 -5.11 7.32 -8.00
N GLU A 66 -5.59 6.21 -7.43
CA GLU A 66 -6.01 6.19 -6.03
C GLU A 66 -4.82 6.30 -5.09
N VAL A 67 -3.71 5.67 -5.45
CA VAL A 67 -2.49 5.78 -4.65
C VAL A 67 -1.97 7.20 -4.66
N ILE A 68 -1.97 7.84 -5.83
CA ILE A 68 -1.54 9.24 -5.96
C ILE A 68 -2.44 10.14 -5.12
N ALA A 69 -3.75 9.95 -5.20
CA ALA A 69 -4.70 10.73 -4.42
C ALA A 69 -4.48 10.53 -2.91
N PHE A 70 -4.19 9.30 -2.51
CA PHE A 70 -3.87 9.02 -1.12
C PHE A 70 -2.64 9.78 -0.64
N LEU A 71 -1.58 9.76 -1.44
CA LEU A 71 -0.34 10.45 -1.06
C LEU A 71 -0.57 11.96 -0.95
N GLN A 72 -1.38 12.53 -1.86
CA GLN A 72 -1.73 13.94 -1.79
C GLN A 72 -2.57 14.25 -0.55
N HIS A 73 -3.53 13.38 -0.25
CA HIS A 73 -4.35 13.52 0.95
C HIS A 73 -3.52 13.52 2.22
N VAL A 74 -2.55 12.62 2.31
CA VAL A 74 -1.67 12.52 3.47
C VAL A 74 -0.89 13.81 3.67
N GLU A 75 -0.35 14.38 2.59
CA GLU A 75 0.40 15.64 2.69
C GLU A 75 -0.51 16.80 3.09
N ASP A 76 -1.70 16.89 2.48
CA ASP A 76 -2.58 18.04 2.67
C ASP A 76 -3.26 18.05 4.02
N THR A 77 -3.82 16.92 4.43
CA THR A 77 -4.69 16.86 5.60
C THR A 77 -3.95 16.54 6.88
N ARG A 78 -2.84 15.84 6.80
CA ARG A 78 -2.07 15.45 7.98
C ARG A 78 -0.80 16.27 8.14
N GLY A 79 -0.56 17.21 7.24
CA GLY A 79 0.61 18.07 7.31
C GLY A 79 1.93 17.31 7.22
N ASN A 80 1.93 16.17 6.55
CA ASN A 80 3.13 15.35 6.47
C ASN A 80 4.14 15.95 5.50
N THR A 81 5.41 15.76 5.83
CA THR A 81 6.51 16.18 4.97
C THR A 81 6.67 15.23 3.79
N PRO A 82 7.44 15.64 2.75
CA PRO A 82 7.80 14.71 1.68
C PRO A 82 8.45 13.42 2.19
N ALA A 83 9.23 13.50 3.26
CA ALA A 83 9.86 12.32 3.85
C ALA A 83 8.81 11.33 4.35
N THR A 84 7.79 11.81 5.06
CA THR A 84 6.72 10.96 5.56
C THR A 84 5.88 10.39 4.42
N ARG A 85 5.57 11.21 3.42
CA ARG A 85 4.89 10.74 2.21
C ARG A 85 5.68 9.60 1.57
N ASN A 86 6.99 9.73 1.49
CA ASN A 86 7.85 8.71 0.90
C ASN A 86 7.85 7.41 1.72
N ILE A 87 7.75 7.50 3.03
CA ILE A 87 7.60 6.32 3.88
C ILE A 87 6.33 5.55 3.51
N ARG A 88 5.21 6.27 3.32
CA ARG A 88 3.96 5.65 2.91
C ARG A 88 4.10 5.00 1.54
N LEU A 89 4.71 5.70 0.60
CA LEU A 89 4.92 5.16 -0.75
C LEU A 89 5.83 3.93 -0.74
N ALA A 90 6.86 3.92 0.11
CA ALA A 90 7.75 2.76 0.22
C ALA A 90 6.98 1.50 0.61
N ALA A 91 6.04 1.63 1.55
CA ALA A 91 5.20 0.51 1.97
C ALA A 91 4.33 0.01 0.81
N VAL A 92 3.73 0.94 0.08
CA VAL A 92 2.87 0.61 -1.08
C VAL A 92 3.71 -0.08 -2.15
N HIS A 93 4.90 0.44 -2.45
CA HIS A 93 5.80 -0.18 -3.42
C HIS A 93 6.18 -1.60 -3.00
N ALA A 94 6.51 -1.81 -1.73
CA ALA A 94 6.88 -3.14 -1.25
C ALA A 94 5.75 -4.14 -1.46
N PHE A 95 4.52 -3.73 -1.16
CA PHE A 95 3.37 -4.61 -1.34
C PHE A 95 3.11 -4.89 -2.82
N PHE A 96 3.20 -3.89 -3.68
CA PHE A 96 2.96 -4.10 -5.12
C PHE A 96 4.07 -4.90 -5.78
N ARG A 97 5.32 -4.82 -5.31
CA ARG A 97 6.36 -5.75 -5.78
C ARG A 97 5.99 -7.18 -5.45
N TYR A 98 5.50 -7.41 -4.24
CA TYR A 98 5.03 -8.72 -3.83
C TYR A 98 3.88 -9.20 -4.72
N LEU A 99 2.89 -8.33 -4.96
CA LEU A 99 1.77 -8.67 -5.84
C LEU A 99 2.24 -9.06 -7.23
N ALA A 100 3.18 -8.32 -7.80
CA ALA A 100 3.68 -8.60 -9.13
C ALA A 100 4.31 -9.99 -9.22
N LEU A 101 4.99 -10.42 -8.15
CA LEU A 101 5.62 -11.73 -8.11
C LEU A 101 4.63 -12.86 -7.93
N GLN A 102 3.62 -12.66 -7.08
CA GLN A 102 2.68 -13.72 -6.71
C GLN A 102 1.45 -13.76 -7.59
N HIS A 103 1.12 -12.66 -8.25
CA HIS A 103 -0.10 -12.51 -9.03
C HIS A 103 0.24 -11.85 -10.36
N PRO A 104 0.68 -12.64 -11.36
CA PRO A 104 1.07 -12.07 -12.67
C PRO A 104 -0.05 -11.26 -13.33
N GLU A 105 -1.30 -11.56 -13.02
CA GLU A 105 -2.44 -10.81 -13.55
C GLU A 105 -2.45 -9.36 -13.05
N CYS A 106 -1.72 -9.06 -11.96
CA CYS A 106 -1.63 -7.71 -11.41
C CYS A 106 -0.40 -6.95 -11.91
N LEU A 107 0.37 -7.54 -12.82
CA LEU A 107 1.67 -6.98 -13.19
C LEU A 107 1.57 -5.58 -13.77
N GLU A 108 0.63 -5.33 -14.67
CA GLU A 108 0.50 -4.01 -15.28
C GLU A 108 0.17 -2.94 -14.24
N GLN A 109 -0.79 -3.24 -13.38
CA GLN A 109 -1.16 -2.31 -12.31
C GLN A 109 0.02 -2.06 -11.38
N ALA A 110 0.72 -3.13 -11.01
CA ALA A 110 1.89 -3.03 -10.14
C ALA A 110 2.96 -2.16 -10.77
N GLN A 111 3.24 -2.32 -12.04
CA GLN A 111 4.23 -1.51 -12.73
C GLN A 111 3.86 -0.03 -12.68
N ARG A 112 2.59 0.30 -12.85
CA ARG A 112 2.14 1.69 -12.81
C ARG A 112 2.26 2.27 -11.40
N VAL A 113 1.93 1.49 -10.39
CA VAL A 113 2.08 1.95 -9.00
C VAL A 113 3.57 2.12 -8.67
N LEU A 114 4.41 1.18 -9.08
CA LEU A 114 5.85 1.25 -8.83
C LEU A 114 6.51 2.42 -9.57
N ALA A 115 5.88 2.92 -10.62
CA ALA A 115 6.38 4.07 -11.36
C ALA A 115 6.10 5.40 -10.67
N ILE A 116 5.24 5.42 -9.64
CA ILE A 116 5.01 6.66 -8.87
C ILE A 116 6.31 7.05 -8.18
N PRO A 117 6.83 8.25 -8.45
CA PRO A 117 8.15 8.61 -7.93
C PRO A 117 8.09 9.07 -6.48
N PHE A 118 9.19 8.84 -5.80
CA PHE A 118 9.41 9.47 -4.50
C PHE A 118 9.64 10.95 -4.70
N LYS A 119 9.18 11.75 -3.75
CA LYS A 119 9.50 13.17 -3.74
C LYS A 119 10.88 13.39 -3.16
N ARG A 120 11.60 14.37 -3.73
CA ARG A 120 12.88 14.72 -3.18
C ARG A 120 12.66 15.38 -1.81
N ALA A 121 13.29 14.79 -0.78
CA ALA A 121 13.34 15.41 0.53
C ALA A 121 14.60 16.25 0.59
N HIS A 122 14.45 17.56 0.61
CA HIS A 122 15.61 18.44 0.66
C HIS A 122 16.19 18.45 2.07
N PRO A 123 17.46 18.11 2.22
CA PRO A 123 18.08 18.31 3.51
C PRO A 123 18.09 19.80 3.83
N ARG A 124 18.01 20.10 5.11
CA ARG A 124 18.12 21.48 5.50
C ARG A 124 19.52 22.00 5.21
N ALA A 125 19.54 23.12 4.60
CA ALA A 125 20.81 23.81 4.36
C ALA A 125 21.44 24.23 5.68
#